data_43e15f3287175ebd73bb996fe45d82b0
#
_entry.id   43e15f3287175ebd73bb996fe45d82b0
#
_cell.length_a   1.000
_cell.length_b   1.000
_cell.length_c   1.000
_cell.angle_alpha   90.00
_cell.angle_beta   90.00
_cell.angle_gamma   90.00
#
_symmetry.space_group_name_H-M   'P 1'
#
loop_
_entity.id
_entity.type
_entity.pdbx_description
1 polymer ?
#
loop_
_entity_poly.entity_id
_entity_poly.type
_entity_poly.pdbx_seq_one_letter_code
_entity_poly.pdbx_strand_id
1 'polypeptide(L)'
;GAFIPGFEDQLVGLKAGEEKAVEVTFPESYTKELAGKAATFKCKIHEVKETIKPELDDEFAKDVSEYDTLAALKKSIKADLAAKRQEAVDRDFENEAVVLAGKNMTCNIPACMIDEQVDKHLEQFAYQLQSQGMKMEDYLKMIGGDVKGMRDSMRPMAEQTVRSNILLSEIVHQENLDVTEEEVEEELKKMAEQYKMELDKIKEMVDVEAVKSDLKGRKAVKLIVDNAKPVEKEKKTAKKTAAKKPAAKKTTTAKRPAAKKTTTAAKKPAARKKDTE
;
A
#
# COMPACT_ATOMS: atom_id res chain seq x y z
N GLY A 1 -5.50 -1.48 -19.98
CA GLY A 1 -6.87 -1.39 -20.31
C GLY A 1 -7.65 -0.32 -19.57
N ALA A 2 -7.58 0.94 -20.03
CA ALA A 2 -8.44 2.01 -19.50
C ALA A 2 -9.71 2.21 -20.38
N PHE A 3 -9.75 1.55 -21.53
CA PHE A 3 -10.85 1.67 -22.50
C PHE A 3 -11.86 0.51 -22.38
N ILE A 4 -12.95 0.62 -23.13
CA ILE A 4 -14.00 -0.40 -23.22
C ILE A 4 -13.39 -1.72 -23.72
N PRO A 5 -13.75 -2.88 -23.16
CA PRO A 5 -13.22 -4.17 -23.58
C PRO A 5 -13.35 -4.38 -25.09
N GLY A 6 -12.25 -4.82 -25.75
CA GLY A 6 -12.21 -5.04 -27.19
C GLY A 6 -11.92 -3.80 -28.04
N PHE A 7 -11.83 -2.59 -27.46
CA PHE A 7 -11.47 -1.38 -28.19
C PHE A 7 -9.97 -1.37 -28.53
N GLU A 8 -9.12 -1.59 -27.55
CA GLU A 8 -7.66 -1.58 -27.72
C GLU A 8 -7.20 -2.70 -28.67
N ASP A 9 -7.79 -3.89 -28.53
CA ASP A 9 -7.45 -5.07 -29.36
C ASP A 9 -7.64 -4.84 -30.84
N GLN A 10 -8.65 -4.05 -31.22
CA GLN A 10 -8.93 -3.75 -32.61
C GLN A 10 -7.98 -2.70 -33.21
N LEU A 11 -7.27 -1.93 -32.38
CA LEU A 11 -6.28 -0.93 -32.78
C LEU A 11 -4.87 -1.50 -32.90
N VAL A 12 -4.62 -2.70 -32.36
CA VAL A 12 -3.31 -3.34 -32.41
C VAL A 12 -2.92 -3.62 -33.87
N GLY A 13 -1.70 -3.24 -34.23
CA GLY A 13 -1.13 -3.45 -35.56
C GLY A 13 -1.37 -2.31 -36.56
N LEU A 14 -2.10 -1.25 -36.19
CA LEU A 14 -2.26 -0.06 -37.03
C LEU A 14 -1.03 0.85 -36.98
N LYS A 15 -0.76 1.52 -38.10
CA LYS A 15 0.35 2.48 -38.21
C LYS A 15 -0.15 3.92 -38.07
N ALA A 16 0.79 4.81 -37.78
CA ALA A 16 0.50 6.24 -37.73
C ALA A 16 -0.08 6.73 -39.08
N GLY A 17 -1.17 7.47 -39.02
CA GLY A 17 -1.92 7.98 -40.18
C GLY A 17 -3.08 7.08 -40.62
N GLU A 18 -3.19 5.85 -40.15
CA GLU A 18 -4.28 4.95 -40.52
C GLU A 18 -5.58 5.30 -39.78
N GLU A 19 -6.71 5.11 -40.47
CA GLU A 19 -8.06 5.29 -39.93
C GLU A 19 -8.77 3.95 -39.88
N LYS A 20 -9.42 3.66 -38.73
CA LYS A 20 -10.23 2.45 -38.57
C LYS A 20 -11.51 2.72 -37.83
N ALA A 21 -12.58 2.10 -38.26
CA ALA A 21 -13.82 2.04 -37.51
C ALA A 21 -13.73 0.89 -36.48
N VAL A 22 -13.85 1.21 -35.21
CA VAL A 22 -13.79 0.26 -34.07
C VAL A 22 -15.21 0.07 -33.57
N GLU A 23 -15.71 -1.14 -33.64
CA GLU A 23 -17.03 -1.49 -33.12
C GLU A 23 -16.92 -2.12 -31.74
N VAL A 24 -17.55 -1.52 -30.74
CA VAL A 24 -17.57 -2.02 -29.36
C VAL A 24 -18.95 -1.91 -28.74
N THR A 25 -19.24 -2.77 -27.79
CA THR A 25 -20.46 -2.72 -26.98
C THR A 25 -20.10 -2.24 -25.59
N PHE A 26 -20.80 -1.23 -25.10
CA PHE A 26 -20.62 -0.72 -23.76
C PHE A 26 -20.98 -1.79 -22.71
N PRO A 27 -20.16 -1.98 -21.67
CA PRO A 27 -20.48 -2.93 -20.60
C PRO A 27 -21.74 -2.49 -19.84
N GLU A 28 -22.45 -3.44 -19.25
CA GLU A 28 -23.68 -3.18 -18.46
C GLU A 28 -23.43 -2.31 -17.22
N SER A 29 -22.19 -2.28 -16.73
CA SER A 29 -21.76 -1.43 -15.60
C SER A 29 -21.46 0.03 -15.98
N TYR A 30 -21.67 0.42 -17.23
CA TYR A 30 -21.46 1.80 -17.71
C TYR A 30 -22.67 2.70 -17.39
N THR A 31 -22.62 3.98 -17.78
CA THR A 31 -23.73 4.91 -17.55
C THR A 31 -25.03 4.35 -18.14
N LYS A 32 -26.16 4.51 -17.42
CA LYS A 32 -27.48 3.92 -17.75
C LYS A 32 -27.94 4.23 -19.18
N GLU A 33 -27.48 5.34 -19.75
CA GLU A 33 -27.87 5.78 -21.10
C GLU A 33 -27.13 5.03 -22.22
N LEU A 34 -25.94 4.48 -21.94
CA LEU A 34 -25.06 3.85 -22.92
C LEU A 34 -24.85 2.35 -22.66
N ALA A 35 -25.18 1.86 -21.46
CA ALA A 35 -24.98 0.46 -21.08
C ALA A 35 -25.65 -0.50 -22.10
N GLY A 36 -24.88 -1.50 -22.55
CA GLY A 36 -25.32 -2.52 -23.49
C GLY A 36 -25.53 -2.06 -24.93
N LYS A 37 -25.29 -0.77 -25.27
CA LYS A 37 -25.42 -0.29 -26.64
C LYS A 37 -24.15 -0.51 -27.45
N ALA A 38 -24.31 -0.92 -28.71
CA ALA A 38 -23.21 -0.97 -29.67
C ALA A 38 -22.89 0.44 -30.20
N ALA A 39 -21.61 0.76 -30.27
CA ALA A 39 -21.11 2.01 -30.81
C ALA A 39 -19.95 1.77 -31.78
N THR A 40 -19.90 2.56 -32.84
CA THR A 40 -18.80 2.53 -33.81
C THR A 40 -17.99 3.81 -33.68
N PHE A 41 -16.72 3.67 -33.34
CA PHE A 41 -15.77 4.79 -33.18
C PHE A 41 -14.87 4.87 -34.42
N LYS A 42 -14.88 6.00 -35.10
CA LYS A 42 -13.92 6.28 -36.19
C LYS A 42 -12.64 6.80 -35.55
N CYS A 43 -11.63 5.95 -35.48
CA CYS A 43 -10.34 6.26 -34.89
C CYS A 43 -9.30 6.57 -35.93
N LYS A 44 -8.56 7.66 -35.77
CA LYS A 44 -7.39 8.01 -36.57
C LYS A 44 -6.15 7.94 -35.65
N ILE A 45 -5.18 7.16 -36.07
CA ILE A 45 -3.91 7.01 -35.36
C ILE A 45 -2.99 8.17 -35.73
N HIS A 46 -2.73 9.08 -34.81
CA HIS A 46 -1.85 10.22 -35.07
C HIS A 46 -0.39 9.84 -34.96
N GLU A 47 -0.03 9.11 -33.92
CA GLU A 47 1.34 8.62 -33.69
C GLU A 47 1.33 7.30 -32.92
N VAL A 48 2.34 6.48 -33.16
CA VAL A 48 2.61 5.26 -32.40
C VAL A 48 3.96 5.46 -31.73
N LYS A 49 3.97 5.41 -30.38
CA LYS A 49 5.18 5.55 -29.57
C LYS A 49 5.52 4.22 -28.95
N GLU A 50 6.76 3.81 -29.10
CA GLU A 50 7.31 2.66 -28.39
C GLU A 50 8.12 3.15 -27.19
N THR A 51 7.83 2.60 -26.01
CA THR A 51 8.62 2.88 -24.82
C THR A 51 9.82 1.96 -24.78
N ILE A 52 10.96 2.49 -25.19
CA ILE A 52 12.25 1.78 -25.08
C ILE A 52 12.72 1.91 -23.64
N LYS A 53 12.87 0.78 -22.97
CA LYS A 53 13.47 0.76 -21.62
C LYS A 53 14.99 0.77 -21.76
N PRO A 54 15.67 1.68 -21.07
CA PRO A 54 17.13 1.67 -21.06
C PRO A 54 17.66 0.37 -20.46
N GLU A 55 18.82 -0.06 -20.89
CA GLU A 55 19.52 -1.18 -20.27
C GLU A 55 19.95 -0.80 -18.84
N LEU A 56 19.94 -1.81 -17.96
CA LEU A 56 20.34 -1.60 -16.55
C LEU A 56 21.85 -1.74 -16.44
N ASP A 57 22.55 -0.69 -16.77
CA ASP A 57 24.00 -0.57 -16.76
C ASP A 57 24.50 0.61 -15.90
N ASP A 58 25.77 0.90 -15.97
CA ASP A 58 26.37 2.00 -15.20
C ASP A 58 25.99 3.39 -15.76
N GLU A 59 25.64 3.49 -17.06
CA GLU A 59 25.11 4.73 -17.63
C GLU A 59 23.73 5.04 -17.07
N PHE A 60 22.85 4.02 -17.01
CA PHE A 60 21.56 4.16 -16.36
C PHE A 60 21.70 4.64 -14.90
N ALA A 61 22.67 4.11 -14.15
CA ALA A 61 22.88 4.53 -12.77
C ALA A 61 23.25 6.01 -12.65
N LYS A 62 24.07 6.53 -13.55
CA LYS A 62 24.44 7.96 -13.60
C LYS A 62 23.27 8.87 -13.99
N ASP A 63 22.43 8.41 -14.90
CA ASP A 63 21.28 9.18 -15.39
C ASP A 63 20.17 9.36 -14.33
N VAL A 64 19.97 8.32 -13.50
CA VAL A 64 18.85 8.31 -12.53
C VAL A 64 19.27 8.57 -11.09
N SER A 65 20.58 8.68 -10.81
CA SER A 65 21.10 8.81 -9.44
C SER A 65 22.45 9.49 -9.38
N GLU A 66 22.94 9.74 -8.17
CA GLU A 66 24.27 10.31 -7.91
C GLU A 66 25.41 9.26 -7.94
N TYR A 67 25.09 8.00 -8.30
CA TYR A 67 26.05 6.89 -8.27
C TYR A 67 26.62 6.60 -9.64
N ASP A 68 27.95 6.42 -9.70
CA ASP A 68 28.67 6.13 -10.95
C ASP A 68 28.47 4.71 -11.48
N THR A 69 28.00 3.78 -10.64
CA THR A 69 27.84 2.38 -11.03
C THR A 69 26.51 1.79 -10.56
N LEU A 70 25.97 0.89 -11.35
CA LEU A 70 24.74 0.16 -11.01
C LEU A 70 24.90 -0.66 -9.71
N ALA A 71 26.11 -1.16 -9.44
CA ALA A 71 26.41 -1.89 -8.21
C ALA A 71 26.30 -0.99 -6.97
N ALA A 72 26.83 0.24 -7.06
CA ALA A 72 26.73 1.24 -5.98
C ALA A 72 25.28 1.66 -5.76
N LEU A 73 24.52 1.95 -6.81
CA LEU A 73 23.10 2.27 -6.74
C LEU A 73 22.29 1.14 -6.09
N LYS A 74 22.49 -0.12 -6.51
CA LYS A 74 21.81 -1.27 -5.88
C LYS A 74 22.17 -1.44 -4.41
N LYS A 75 23.44 -1.18 -4.04
CA LYS A 75 23.89 -1.25 -2.64
C LYS A 75 23.23 -0.16 -1.79
N SER A 76 23.13 1.07 -2.29
CA SER A 76 22.44 2.16 -1.59
C SER A 76 20.95 1.86 -1.43
N ILE A 77 20.24 1.50 -2.50
CA ILE A 77 18.82 1.15 -2.42
C ILE A 77 18.58 0.00 -1.43
N LYS A 78 19.46 -1.01 -1.43
CA LYS A 78 19.38 -2.11 -0.46
C LYS A 78 19.57 -1.64 0.97
N ALA A 79 20.50 -0.72 1.21
CA ALA A 79 20.74 -0.15 2.54
C ALA A 79 19.54 0.68 2.99
N ASP A 80 19.00 1.53 2.12
CA ASP A 80 17.82 2.36 2.41
C ASP A 80 16.58 1.51 2.70
N LEU A 81 16.36 0.47 1.91
CA LEU A 81 15.25 -0.46 2.14
C LEU A 81 15.44 -1.25 3.44
N ALA A 82 16.67 -1.64 3.77
CA ALA A 82 16.97 -2.32 5.03
C ALA A 82 16.74 -1.40 6.23
N ALA A 83 17.20 -0.14 6.16
CA ALA A 83 16.98 0.87 7.20
C ALA A 83 15.48 1.14 7.42
N LYS A 84 14.73 1.41 6.34
CA LYS A 84 13.27 1.61 6.40
C LYS A 84 12.53 0.39 6.95
N ARG A 85 13.00 -0.80 6.58
CA ARG A 85 12.42 -2.04 7.12
C ARG A 85 12.70 -2.21 8.60
N GLN A 86 13.92 -1.88 9.03
CA GLN A 86 14.29 -1.95 10.44
C GLN A 86 13.45 -0.97 11.27
N GLU A 87 13.36 0.28 10.84
CA GLU A 87 12.51 1.29 11.50
C GLU A 87 11.04 0.86 11.61
N ALA A 88 10.51 0.19 10.57
CA ALA A 88 9.15 -0.34 10.62
C ALA A 88 9.02 -1.48 11.65
N VAL A 89 10.00 -2.40 11.69
CA VAL A 89 10.02 -3.51 12.66
C VAL A 89 10.15 -2.99 14.09
N ASP A 90 11.02 -2.00 14.30
CA ASP A 90 11.22 -1.40 15.64
C ASP A 90 9.93 -0.73 16.12
N ARG A 91 9.27 0.06 15.26
CA ARG A 91 7.97 0.67 15.59
C ARG A 91 6.87 -0.36 15.86
N ASP A 92 6.81 -1.41 15.07
CA ASP A 92 5.83 -2.50 15.28
C ASP A 92 6.10 -3.19 16.62
N PHE A 93 7.37 -3.42 16.98
CA PHE A 93 7.76 -4.01 18.24
C PHE A 93 7.42 -3.12 19.43
N GLU A 94 7.74 -1.82 19.35
CA GLU A 94 7.38 -0.83 20.38
C GLU A 94 5.87 -0.79 20.61
N ASN A 95 5.08 -0.68 19.54
CA ASN A 95 3.63 -0.66 19.61
C ASN A 95 3.07 -1.95 20.24
N GLU A 96 3.59 -3.10 19.82
CA GLU A 96 3.12 -4.39 20.36
C GLU A 96 3.49 -4.55 21.83
N ALA A 97 4.69 -4.11 22.24
CA ALA A 97 5.13 -4.14 23.63
C ALA A 97 4.22 -3.27 24.53
N VAL A 98 3.91 -2.05 24.09
CA VAL A 98 3.00 -1.15 24.83
C VAL A 98 1.59 -1.75 24.90
N VAL A 99 1.07 -2.31 23.81
CA VAL A 99 -0.25 -2.95 23.77
C VAL A 99 -0.31 -4.15 24.72
N LEU A 100 0.72 -4.98 24.74
CA LEU A 100 0.79 -6.14 25.64
C LEU A 100 0.90 -5.71 27.11
N ALA A 101 1.71 -4.70 27.41
CA ALA A 101 1.78 -4.13 28.75
C ALA A 101 0.42 -3.55 29.18
N GLY A 102 -0.28 -2.85 28.28
CA GLY A 102 -1.62 -2.32 28.54
C GLY A 102 -2.69 -3.39 28.81
N LYS A 103 -2.56 -4.58 28.24
CA LYS A 103 -3.46 -5.71 28.56
C LYS A 103 -3.32 -6.23 29.97
N ASN A 104 -2.13 -6.10 30.55
CA ASN A 104 -1.86 -6.52 31.95
C ASN A 104 -2.37 -5.47 32.95
N MET A 105 -2.65 -4.25 32.51
CA MET A 105 -3.15 -3.19 33.36
C MET A 105 -4.64 -3.38 33.68
N THR A 106 -5.00 -3.30 34.93
CA THR A 106 -6.39 -3.30 35.39
C THR A 106 -6.85 -1.86 35.66
N CYS A 107 -7.66 -1.31 34.76
CA CYS A 107 -8.27 0.00 34.93
C CYS A 107 -9.69 0.03 34.36
N ASN A 108 -10.52 0.89 34.94
CA ASN A 108 -11.86 1.18 34.41
C ASN A 108 -11.80 2.46 33.60
N ILE A 109 -11.93 2.36 32.29
CA ILE A 109 -11.86 3.50 31.37
C ILE A 109 -13.28 4.05 31.18
N PRO A 110 -13.54 5.33 31.54
CA PRO A 110 -14.83 5.97 31.29
C PRO A 110 -15.14 6.03 29.79
N ALA A 111 -16.42 5.81 29.44
CA ALA A 111 -16.84 5.83 28.04
C ALA A 111 -16.57 7.18 27.34
N CYS A 112 -16.65 8.28 28.08
CA CYS A 112 -16.36 9.62 27.54
C CYS A 112 -14.93 9.76 27.01
N MET A 113 -13.92 9.14 27.64
CA MET A 113 -12.54 9.17 27.15
C MET A 113 -12.40 8.40 25.82
N ILE A 114 -13.12 7.28 25.71
CA ILE A 114 -13.12 6.51 24.46
C ILE A 114 -13.83 7.30 23.36
N ASP A 115 -14.96 7.92 23.66
CA ASP A 115 -15.73 8.71 22.70
C ASP A 115 -14.93 9.92 22.20
N GLU A 116 -14.23 10.63 23.10
CA GLU A 116 -13.32 11.72 22.71
C GLU A 116 -12.20 11.24 21.81
N GLN A 117 -11.60 10.08 22.11
CA GLN A 117 -10.56 9.52 21.28
C GLN A 117 -11.08 9.07 19.90
N VAL A 118 -12.31 8.57 19.82
CA VAL A 118 -13.00 8.28 18.54
C VAL A 118 -13.14 9.57 17.72
N ASP A 119 -13.54 10.68 18.36
CA ASP A 119 -13.68 11.96 17.68
C ASP A 119 -12.33 12.44 17.12
N LYS A 120 -11.26 12.35 17.91
CA LYS A 120 -9.89 12.66 17.43
C LYS A 120 -9.48 11.80 16.23
N HIS A 121 -9.77 10.50 16.26
CA HIS A 121 -9.47 9.62 15.12
C HIS A 121 -10.28 9.99 13.87
N LEU A 122 -11.55 10.36 14.03
CA LEU A 122 -12.39 10.81 12.92
C LEU A 122 -11.89 12.13 12.31
N GLU A 123 -11.48 13.08 13.15
CA GLU A 123 -10.90 14.34 12.69
C GLU A 123 -9.61 14.12 11.90
N GLN A 124 -8.71 13.28 12.42
CA GLN A 124 -7.47 12.91 11.73
C GLN A 124 -7.76 12.24 10.38
N PHE A 125 -8.73 11.34 10.34
CA PHE A 125 -9.14 10.68 9.10
C PHE A 125 -9.77 11.66 8.11
N ALA A 126 -10.61 12.57 8.58
CA ALA A 126 -11.19 13.62 7.74
C ALA A 126 -10.11 14.53 7.15
N TYR A 127 -9.12 14.92 7.94
CA TYR A 127 -7.97 15.68 7.47
C TYR A 127 -7.16 14.93 6.40
N GLN A 128 -6.92 13.64 6.62
CA GLN A 128 -6.24 12.78 5.65
C GLN A 128 -7.00 12.67 4.32
N LEU A 129 -8.32 12.49 4.36
CA LEU A 129 -9.16 12.50 3.16
C LEU A 129 -9.09 13.85 2.43
N GLN A 130 -9.17 14.96 3.18
CA GLN A 130 -9.09 16.30 2.62
C GLN A 130 -7.74 16.54 1.93
N SER A 131 -6.64 16.07 2.47
CA SER A 131 -5.31 16.15 1.85
C SER A 131 -5.23 15.40 0.51
N GLN A 132 -6.08 14.39 0.32
CA GLN A 132 -6.25 13.63 -0.93
C GLN A 132 -7.34 14.22 -1.86
N GLY A 133 -7.90 15.38 -1.50
CA GLY A 133 -8.95 16.05 -2.27
C GLY A 133 -10.35 15.44 -2.12
N MET A 134 -10.57 14.56 -1.12
CA MET A 134 -11.85 13.90 -0.89
C MET A 134 -12.50 14.40 0.41
N LYS A 135 -13.83 14.58 0.39
CA LYS A 135 -14.59 14.92 1.60
C LYS A 135 -15.07 13.64 2.31
N MET A 136 -15.22 13.71 3.62
CA MET A 136 -15.74 12.61 4.45
C MET A 136 -17.11 12.11 3.94
N GLU A 137 -17.99 13.03 3.55
CA GLU A 137 -19.33 12.70 3.06
C GLU A 137 -19.30 11.90 1.75
N ASP A 138 -18.38 12.24 0.84
CA ASP A 138 -18.24 11.54 -0.44
C ASP A 138 -17.64 10.15 -0.24
N TYR A 139 -16.69 10.03 0.68
CA TYR A 139 -16.15 8.74 1.10
C TYR A 139 -17.24 7.83 1.69
N LEU A 140 -18.04 8.34 2.62
CA LEU A 140 -19.14 7.56 3.23
C LEU A 140 -20.18 7.11 2.19
N LYS A 141 -20.52 7.97 1.22
CA LYS A 141 -21.41 7.60 0.11
C LYS A 141 -20.81 6.48 -0.74
N MET A 142 -19.51 6.55 -1.01
CA MET A 142 -18.80 5.57 -1.84
C MET A 142 -18.79 4.18 -1.18
N ILE A 143 -18.58 4.11 0.14
CA ILE A 143 -18.57 2.83 0.89
C ILE A 143 -19.96 2.35 1.33
N GLY A 144 -21.01 3.16 1.11
CA GLY A 144 -22.37 2.86 1.56
C GLY A 144 -22.53 2.82 3.09
N GLY A 145 -21.66 3.55 3.81
CA GLY A 145 -21.63 3.63 5.26
C GLY A 145 -22.20 4.93 5.82
N ASP A 146 -22.30 5.00 7.14
CA ASP A 146 -22.66 6.21 7.88
C ASP A 146 -21.61 6.55 8.94
N VAL A 147 -21.68 7.76 9.47
CA VAL A 147 -20.74 8.25 10.50
C VAL A 147 -20.82 7.38 11.77
N LYS A 148 -22.01 6.90 12.13
CA LYS A 148 -22.20 6.08 13.32
C LYS A 148 -21.47 4.73 13.19
N GLY A 149 -21.67 4.03 12.08
CA GLY A 149 -20.96 2.77 11.81
C GLY A 149 -19.44 2.94 11.79
N MET A 150 -18.97 4.08 11.27
CA MET A 150 -17.55 4.43 11.30
C MET A 150 -17.04 4.66 12.72
N ARG A 151 -17.77 5.40 13.56
CA ARG A 151 -17.47 5.57 14.99
C ARG A 151 -17.38 4.23 15.72
N ASP A 152 -18.37 3.38 15.51
CA ASP A 152 -18.43 2.05 16.14
C ASP A 152 -17.23 1.17 15.70
N SER A 153 -16.81 1.26 14.46
CA SER A 153 -15.65 0.53 13.94
C SER A 153 -14.31 1.05 14.50
N MET A 154 -14.20 2.34 14.83
CA MET A 154 -13.00 2.96 15.41
C MET A 154 -12.91 2.79 16.93
N ARG A 155 -14.04 2.49 17.60
CA ARG A 155 -14.11 2.37 19.07
C ARG A 155 -13.09 1.41 19.70
N PRO A 156 -12.84 0.19 19.16
CA PRO A 156 -11.85 -0.72 19.72
C PRO A 156 -10.42 -0.18 19.65
N MET A 157 -10.08 0.53 18.54
CA MET A 157 -8.78 1.18 18.38
C MET A 157 -8.65 2.35 19.36
N ALA A 158 -9.69 3.17 19.51
CA ALA A 158 -9.71 4.27 20.45
C ALA A 158 -9.54 3.79 21.91
N GLU A 159 -10.22 2.72 22.31
CA GLU A 159 -10.07 2.11 23.62
C GLU A 159 -8.63 1.65 23.88
N GLN A 160 -8.02 1.01 22.87
CA GLN A 160 -6.61 0.59 22.97
C GLN A 160 -5.67 1.80 23.11
N THR A 161 -5.90 2.87 22.34
CA THR A 161 -5.09 4.10 22.42
C THR A 161 -5.23 4.75 23.79
N VAL A 162 -6.45 4.90 24.32
CA VAL A 162 -6.68 5.46 25.67
C VAL A 162 -5.99 4.60 26.74
N ARG A 163 -6.12 3.28 26.64
CA ARG A 163 -5.45 2.35 27.57
C ARG A 163 -3.94 2.50 27.55
N SER A 164 -3.34 2.60 26.36
CA SER A 164 -1.90 2.83 26.20
C SER A 164 -1.46 4.17 26.79
N ASN A 165 -2.23 5.24 26.55
CA ASN A 165 -1.93 6.56 27.09
C ASN A 165 -1.98 6.61 28.63
N ILE A 166 -2.99 5.95 29.22
CA ILE A 166 -3.09 5.83 30.70
C ILE A 166 -1.89 5.05 31.24
N LEU A 167 -1.53 3.93 30.61
CA LEU A 167 -0.37 3.13 31.00
C LEU A 167 0.91 3.97 30.99
N LEU A 168 1.17 4.65 29.87
CA LEU A 168 2.39 5.47 29.71
C LEU A 168 2.43 6.61 30.73
N SER A 169 1.30 7.28 30.96
CA SER A 169 1.19 8.34 31.97
C SER A 169 1.48 7.83 33.37
N GLU A 170 0.98 6.63 33.72
CA GLU A 170 1.23 6.03 35.05
C GLU A 170 2.69 5.60 35.19
N ILE A 171 3.32 5.04 34.16
CA ILE A 171 4.76 4.73 34.18
C ILE A 171 5.60 5.99 34.36
N VAL A 172 5.27 7.08 33.66
CA VAL A 172 5.95 8.38 33.82
C VAL A 172 5.88 8.85 35.25
N HIS A 173 4.72 8.69 35.90
CA HIS A 173 4.49 9.11 37.26
C HIS A 173 5.22 8.20 38.27
N GLN A 174 5.15 6.88 38.14
CA GLN A 174 5.73 5.93 39.07
C GLN A 174 7.25 5.89 39.02
N GLU A 175 7.82 5.96 37.83
CA GLU A 175 9.25 5.95 37.60
C GLU A 175 9.89 7.36 37.70
N ASN A 176 9.07 8.40 37.97
CA ASN A 176 9.48 9.79 38.05
C ASN A 176 10.29 10.22 36.79
N LEU A 177 9.81 9.82 35.61
CA LEU A 177 10.50 10.14 34.35
C LEU A 177 10.37 11.63 34.07
N ASP A 178 11.50 12.33 34.11
CA ASP A 178 11.54 13.76 33.81
C ASP A 178 12.36 14.02 32.55
N VAL A 179 12.13 15.20 31.97
CA VAL A 179 12.76 15.65 30.71
C VAL A 179 13.47 16.97 31.03
N THR A 180 14.74 17.03 30.66
CA THR A 180 15.54 18.25 30.85
C THR A 180 15.20 19.30 29.79
N GLU A 181 15.45 20.56 30.07
CA GLU A 181 15.26 21.65 29.12
C GLU A 181 16.12 21.46 27.87
N GLU A 182 17.31 20.87 28.05
CA GLU A 182 18.22 20.54 26.93
C GLU A 182 17.59 19.53 25.95
N GLU A 183 16.97 18.46 26.46
CA GLU A 183 16.28 17.46 25.64
C GLU A 183 15.10 18.06 24.85
N VAL A 184 14.35 18.98 25.47
CA VAL A 184 13.28 19.72 24.81
C VAL A 184 13.85 20.60 23.69
N GLU A 185 14.93 21.30 23.98
CA GLU A 185 15.55 22.19 22.98
C GLU A 185 16.14 21.41 21.80
N GLU A 186 16.74 20.24 22.04
CA GLU A 186 17.19 19.34 20.97
C GLU A 186 16.05 18.85 20.10
N GLU A 187 14.90 18.49 20.69
CA GLU A 187 13.74 18.04 19.90
C GLU A 187 13.16 19.20 19.09
N LEU A 188 13.06 20.40 19.66
CA LEU A 188 12.63 21.60 18.93
C LEU A 188 13.60 21.95 17.79
N LYS A 189 14.92 21.74 17.95
CA LYS A 189 15.91 21.91 16.87
C LYS A 189 15.69 20.90 15.75
N LYS A 190 15.44 19.63 16.06
CA LYS A 190 15.11 18.58 15.07
C LYS A 190 13.84 18.94 14.29
N MET A 191 12.82 19.44 14.98
CA MET A 191 11.60 19.91 14.33
C MET A 191 11.88 21.09 13.40
N ALA A 192 12.71 22.06 13.83
CA ALA A 192 13.09 23.21 13.03
C ALA A 192 13.83 22.80 11.73
N GLU A 193 14.75 21.85 11.81
CA GLU A 193 15.46 21.26 10.67
C GLU A 193 14.50 20.53 9.71
N GLN A 194 13.60 19.72 10.26
CA GLN A 194 12.62 18.93 9.49
C GLN A 194 11.67 19.83 8.70
N TYR A 195 11.17 20.90 9.33
CA TYR A 195 10.25 21.85 8.69
C TYR A 195 10.97 22.99 7.97
N LYS A 196 12.31 23.03 8.03
CA LYS A 196 13.15 24.10 7.45
C LYS A 196 12.70 25.50 7.94
N MET A 197 12.42 25.61 9.22
CA MET A 197 11.97 26.82 9.91
C MET A 197 12.99 27.24 10.96
N GLU A 198 12.95 28.51 11.34
CA GLU A 198 13.75 29.03 12.45
C GLU A 198 13.22 28.50 13.81
N LEU A 199 14.12 28.23 14.74
CA LEU A 199 13.79 27.68 16.05
C LEU A 199 12.78 28.53 16.82
N ASP A 200 12.91 29.85 16.74
CA ASP A 200 12.03 30.78 17.45
C ASP A 200 10.58 30.70 16.94
N LYS A 201 10.40 30.53 15.62
CA LYS A 201 9.07 30.29 15.04
C LYS A 201 8.45 28.98 15.47
N ILE A 202 9.26 27.92 15.59
CA ILE A 202 8.78 26.63 16.11
C ILE A 202 8.33 26.79 17.57
N LYS A 203 9.11 27.49 18.41
CA LYS A 203 8.75 27.74 19.82
C LYS A 203 7.43 28.53 19.98
N GLU A 204 7.12 29.43 19.05
CA GLU A 204 5.85 30.16 19.06
C GLU A 204 4.65 29.31 18.59
N MET A 205 4.88 28.36 17.68
CA MET A 205 3.83 27.53 17.08
C MET A 205 3.50 26.28 17.87
N VAL A 206 4.46 25.78 18.66
CA VAL A 206 4.37 24.49 19.36
C VAL A 206 4.27 24.72 20.88
N ASP A 207 3.33 24.05 21.50
CA ASP A 207 3.22 24.02 22.95
C ASP A 207 4.39 23.22 23.55
N VAL A 208 5.28 23.90 24.24
CA VAL A 208 6.47 23.30 24.87
C VAL A 208 6.08 22.24 25.92
N GLU A 209 4.97 22.43 26.63
CA GLU A 209 4.49 21.45 27.60
C GLU A 209 3.99 20.17 26.93
N ALA A 210 3.38 20.29 25.74
CA ALA A 210 3.01 19.15 24.93
C ALA A 210 4.25 18.35 24.46
N VAL A 211 5.33 19.06 24.05
CA VAL A 211 6.60 18.43 23.67
C VAL A 211 7.23 17.69 24.86
N LYS A 212 7.25 18.31 26.05
CA LYS A 212 7.73 17.65 27.28
C LYS A 212 6.94 16.39 27.58
N SER A 213 5.62 16.45 27.48
CA SER A 213 4.73 15.30 27.70
C SER A 213 5.01 14.16 26.72
N ASP A 214 5.21 14.48 25.44
CA ASP A 214 5.56 13.52 24.39
C ASP A 214 6.91 12.86 24.68
N LEU A 215 7.93 13.64 25.03
CA LEU A 215 9.25 13.13 25.40
C LEU A 215 9.22 12.21 26.64
N LYS A 216 8.42 12.56 27.67
CA LYS A 216 8.18 11.68 28.82
C LYS A 216 7.53 10.36 28.39
N GLY A 217 6.53 10.44 27.52
CA GLY A 217 5.87 9.26 26.92
C GLY A 217 6.86 8.37 26.17
N ARG A 218 7.73 8.96 25.34
CA ARG A 218 8.80 8.22 24.62
C ARG A 218 9.79 7.53 25.57
N LYS A 219 10.17 8.19 26.71
CA LYS A 219 11.00 7.56 27.75
C LYS A 219 10.29 6.36 28.38
N ALA A 220 8.98 6.46 28.63
CA ALA A 220 8.19 5.35 29.16
C ALA A 220 8.08 4.19 28.15
N VAL A 221 7.86 4.47 26.87
CA VAL A 221 7.90 3.44 25.81
C VAL A 221 9.25 2.75 25.78
N LYS A 222 10.35 3.51 25.80
CA LYS A 222 11.71 2.96 25.84
C LYS A 222 11.92 2.04 27.04
N LEU A 223 11.46 2.42 28.22
CA LEU A 223 11.54 1.60 29.42
C LEU A 223 10.79 0.28 29.27
N ILE A 224 9.60 0.29 28.64
CA ILE A 224 8.85 -0.94 28.34
C ILE A 224 9.64 -1.81 27.37
N VAL A 225 10.19 -1.23 26.30
CA VAL A 225 10.94 -1.94 25.24
C VAL A 225 12.20 -2.56 25.79
N ASP A 226 12.97 -1.83 26.62
CA ASP A 226 14.22 -2.30 27.22
C ASP A 226 13.99 -3.50 28.17
N ASN A 227 12.79 -3.61 28.75
CA ASN A 227 12.37 -4.72 29.60
C ASN A 227 11.59 -5.80 28.83
N ALA A 228 11.23 -5.58 27.58
CA ALA A 228 10.51 -6.53 26.77
C ALA A 228 11.43 -7.63 26.22
N LYS A 229 10.93 -8.85 26.20
CA LYS A 229 11.64 -9.98 25.57
C LYS A 229 11.00 -10.27 24.23
N PRO A 230 11.75 -10.15 23.11
CA PRO A 230 11.22 -10.50 21.80
C PRO A 230 10.90 -12.00 21.76
N VAL A 231 9.66 -12.32 21.40
CA VAL A 231 9.20 -13.69 21.19
C VAL A 231 8.94 -13.85 19.68
N GLU A 232 9.56 -14.85 19.07
CA GLU A 232 9.25 -15.18 17.68
C GLU A 232 7.78 -15.56 17.55
N LYS A 233 7.04 -14.77 16.74
CA LYS A 233 5.68 -15.16 16.36
C LYS A 233 5.75 -16.44 15.52
N GLU A 234 5.18 -17.53 16.00
CA GLU A 234 4.91 -18.67 15.14
C GLU A 234 4.17 -18.17 13.89
N LYS A 235 4.79 -18.34 12.72
CA LYS A 235 4.15 -18.05 11.43
C LYS A 235 2.88 -18.89 11.38
N LYS A 236 1.73 -18.30 11.69
CA LYS A 236 0.44 -18.87 11.34
C LYS A 236 0.45 -19.02 9.82
N THR A 237 0.80 -20.22 9.35
CA THR A 237 0.65 -20.59 7.95
C THR A 237 -0.78 -20.32 7.58
N ALA A 238 -0.98 -19.28 6.77
CA ALA A 238 -2.27 -19.00 6.17
C ALA A 238 -2.68 -20.25 5.40
N LYS A 239 -3.57 -21.04 5.99
CA LYS A 239 -4.22 -22.18 5.34
C LYS A 239 -4.92 -21.61 4.12
N LYS A 240 -4.31 -21.74 2.95
CA LYS A 240 -4.94 -21.52 1.65
C LYS A 240 -6.20 -22.37 1.65
N THR A 241 -7.35 -21.77 1.86
CA THR A 241 -8.63 -22.34 1.53
C THR A 241 -8.66 -22.49 0.02
N ALA A 242 -8.25 -23.67 -0.44
CA ALA A 242 -8.46 -24.08 -1.81
C ALA A 242 -9.98 -24.12 -2.04
N ALA A 243 -10.45 -23.14 -2.78
CA ALA A 243 -11.83 -23.14 -3.26
C ALA A 243 -12.05 -24.41 -4.08
N LYS A 244 -12.85 -25.31 -3.53
CA LYS A 244 -13.36 -26.50 -4.20
C LYS A 244 -14.16 -26.07 -5.42
N LYS A 245 -13.62 -26.27 -6.61
CA LYS A 245 -14.38 -26.25 -7.87
C LYS A 245 -15.43 -27.35 -7.82
N PRO A 246 -16.69 -27.09 -8.16
CA PRO A 246 -17.69 -28.16 -8.24
C PRO A 246 -17.37 -29.11 -9.39
N ALA A 247 -17.32 -30.38 -9.07
CA ALA A 247 -17.14 -31.45 -10.03
C ALA A 247 -18.33 -31.54 -10.97
N ALA A 248 -18.12 -31.35 -12.27
CA ALA A 248 -19.08 -31.63 -13.30
C ALA A 248 -19.27 -33.15 -13.42
N LYS A 249 -20.52 -33.59 -13.32
CA LYS A 249 -20.98 -34.98 -13.51
C LYS A 249 -20.54 -35.51 -14.87
N LYS A 250 -19.80 -36.61 -14.85
CA LYS A 250 -19.62 -37.49 -16.01
C LYS A 250 -20.89 -38.30 -16.25
N THR A 251 -21.51 -38.12 -17.39
CA THR A 251 -22.46 -39.09 -17.97
C THR A 251 -21.70 -40.01 -18.90
N THR A 252 -21.77 -41.28 -18.59
CA THR A 252 -21.29 -42.44 -19.39
C THR A 252 -22.24 -42.71 -20.52
N THR A 253 -21.74 -42.90 -21.77
CA THR A 253 -22.26 -43.92 -22.71
C THR A 253 -21.25 -44.21 -23.82
N ALA A 254 -20.86 -45.47 -23.82
CA ALA A 254 -20.76 -46.48 -24.90
C ALA A 254 -19.76 -46.34 -26.06
N LYS A 255 -18.77 -47.27 -25.96
CA LYS A 255 -18.30 -48.27 -26.99
C LYS A 255 -18.15 -47.88 -28.47
N ARG A 256 -16.86 -47.90 -28.91
CA ARG A 256 -16.12 -48.71 -29.96
C ARG A 256 -16.76 -48.88 -31.35
N PRO A 257 -15.99 -49.18 -32.48
CA PRO A 257 -14.63 -49.76 -32.55
C PRO A 257 -13.64 -49.17 -33.61
N ALA A 258 -12.48 -49.82 -33.64
CA ALA A 258 -11.27 -49.58 -34.37
C ALA A 258 -11.34 -49.80 -35.92
N ALA A 259 -10.41 -49.14 -36.63
CA ALA A 259 -9.72 -49.70 -37.84
C ALA A 259 -8.46 -48.86 -38.16
N LYS A 260 -7.33 -49.49 -38.05
CA LYS A 260 -6.26 -49.82 -39.00
C LYS A 260 -5.46 -48.70 -39.66
N LYS A 261 -4.17 -48.76 -39.29
CA LYS A 261 -2.92 -48.55 -40.03
C LYS A 261 -3.01 -48.23 -41.54
N THR A 262 -2.20 -47.26 -41.98
CA THR A 262 -1.17 -47.51 -43.00
C THR A 262 -0.07 -46.43 -42.93
N THR A 263 1.14 -46.93 -42.88
CA THR A 263 2.46 -46.34 -43.13
C THR A 263 2.60 -45.82 -44.52
N THR A 264 3.28 -44.72 -44.78
CA THR A 264 4.33 -44.64 -45.80
C THR A 264 5.25 -43.45 -45.58
N ALA A 265 6.49 -43.74 -45.80
CA ALA A 265 7.70 -42.97 -45.59
C ALA A 265 8.09 -42.08 -46.82
N ALA A 266 9.08 -41.24 -46.55
CA ALA A 266 10.06 -40.68 -47.48
C ALA A 266 9.65 -39.44 -48.33
N LYS A 267 10.38 -38.34 -48.36
CA LYS A 267 11.75 -38.16 -48.81
C LYS A 267 12.11 -36.67 -48.79
N LYS A 268 13.24 -36.34 -48.25
CA LYS A 268 13.96 -35.08 -48.55
C LYS A 268 14.60 -35.17 -49.96
N PRO A 269 14.82 -34.12 -50.71
CA PRO A 269 16.14 -33.55 -50.86
C PRO A 269 16.17 -32.00 -50.97
N ALA A 270 17.18 -31.38 -50.31
CA ALA A 270 18.43 -30.85 -50.83
C ALA A 270 18.37 -29.58 -51.73
N ALA A 271 18.87 -28.53 -51.11
CA ALA A 271 19.78 -27.49 -51.61
C ALA A 271 19.80 -27.08 -53.08
N ARG A 272 19.71 -25.76 -53.32
CA ARG A 272 20.65 -25.10 -54.24
C ARG A 272 20.73 -23.57 -54.00
N LYS A 273 21.95 -23.15 -54.06
CA LYS A 273 22.53 -21.79 -53.97
C LYS A 273 22.29 -20.93 -55.20
N LYS A 274 22.63 -19.64 -55.00
CA LYS A 274 23.12 -18.64 -55.96
C LYS A 274 22.06 -17.80 -56.68
N ASP A 275 22.27 -16.58 -57.01
CA ASP A 275 23.23 -15.47 -56.83
C ASP A 275 22.57 -14.22 -57.44
N THR A 276 23.04 -13.06 -56.96
CA THR A 276 23.19 -11.78 -57.67
C THR A 276 21.99 -11.15 -58.39
N GLU A 277 21.55 -10.00 -57.99
CA GLU A 277 22.04 -8.64 -58.41
C GLU A 277 21.57 -7.60 -57.36
#